data_a6102def41f99e8fe9073cf8b8e4cb46
#
_entry.id   a6102def41f99e8fe9073cf8b8e4cb46
#
_cell.length_a   1.000
_cell.length_b   1.000
_cell.length_c   1.000
_cell.angle_alpha   90.00
_cell.angle_beta   90.00
_cell.angle_gamma   90.00
#
_symmetry.space_group_name_H-M   'P 1'
#
loop_
_entity.id
_entity.type
_entity.pdbx_description
1 polymer ?
#
loop_
_entity_poly.entity_id
_entity_poly.type
_entity_poly.pdbx_seq_one_letter_code
_entity_poly.pdbx_strand_id
1 'polypeptide(L)'
;MTNCRRVLVTGGSGRLGVYIVDVLLGDFDVLILDLAAPRQDVETIIGSVEDCDLIFEAMCDVDAVVHLANLDAGVRVPEHEFIRINVGGTWNVLDAAERAGVKRFVYASSYNATGFSKSFPPQYLPVDVHHPLNPVHAYGISKLLAENMCEAFSRRSGMEVVCLRPPLILRDETVYNLIKVTAEAEGTTLPPAVSNPDWQAREVLSDSRAYVTSRDAARCFRAAIEADIDRFGIFNVMAPDTYSALPTLDVLKREYGAEPDIRDNTRFTPDSRSTIYEIDSTRDVLGWSAEETCDDVLARVIASAQK
;
A
#
# COMPACT_ATOMS: atom_id res chain seq x y z
N MET A 1 9.94 -10.45 20.56
CA MET A 1 8.63 -9.77 20.53
C MET A 1 8.82 -8.41 21.19
N THR A 2 8.77 -7.35 20.43
CA THR A 2 8.80 -5.97 20.95
C THR A 2 7.54 -5.77 21.79
N ASN A 3 7.69 -5.33 23.04
CA ASN A 3 6.55 -5.00 23.91
C ASN A 3 6.02 -3.62 23.49
N CYS A 4 5.60 -3.50 22.20
CA CYS A 4 5.03 -2.29 21.64
C CYS A 4 3.66 -2.07 22.28
N ARG A 5 3.46 -0.92 22.91
CA ARG A 5 2.20 -0.58 23.57
C ARG A 5 1.48 0.56 22.85
N ARG A 6 2.20 1.64 22.50
CA ARG A 6 1.63 2.84 21.91
C ARG A 6 2.07 3.00 20.46
N VAL A 7 1.09 3.14 19.56
CA VAL A 7 1.29 3.26 18.11
C VAL A 7 0.73 4.59 17.62
N LEU A 8 1.58 5.44 17.04
CA LEU A 8 1.14 6.63 16.32
C LEU A 8 0.81 6.24 14.87
N VAL A 9 -0.42 6.54 14.44
CA VAL A 9 -0.86 6.38 13.05
C VAL A 9 -1.05 7.77 12.43
N THR A 10 -0.12 8.20 11.58
CA THR A 10 -0.34 9.43 10.81
C THR A 10 -1.18 9.12 9.58
N GLY A 11 -2.18 9.95 9.27
CA GLY A 11 -3.14 9.65 8.21
C GLY A 11 -4.16 8.57 8.59
N GLY A 12 -4.40 8.36 9.90
CA GLY A 12 -5.27 7.31 10.43
C GLY A 12 -6.74 7.49 10.09
N SER A 13 -7.19 8.72 9.81
CA SER A 13 -8.56 9.02 9.34
C SER A 13 -8.75 8.80 7.83
N GLY A 14 -7.67 8.50 7.10
CA GLY A 14 -7.67 8.28 5.65
C GLY A 14 -8.31 6.95 5.24
N ARG A 15 -8.46 6.76 3.91
CA ARG A 15 -9.14 5.60 3.30
C ARG A 15 -8.59 4.23 3.72
N LEU A 16 -7.28 4.09 3.88
CA LEU A 16 -6.64 2.88 4.42
C LEU A 16 -6.50 2.96 5.93
N GLY A 17 -6.22 4.17 6.47
CA GLY A 17 -5.96 4.41 7.88
C GLY A 17 -7.07 3.85 8.78
N VAL A 18 -8.34 4.06 8.42
CA VAL A 18 -9.48 3.57 9.20
C VAL A 18 -9.49 2.04 9.38
N TYR A 19 -9.04 1.27 8.39
CA TYR A 19 -8.93 -0.18 8.49
C TYR A 19 -7.71 -0.60 9.33
N ILE A 20 -6.59 0.15 9.24
CA ILE A 20 -5.40 -0.10 10.06
C ILE A 20 -5.70 0.20 11.52
N VAL A 21 -6.36 1.32 11.81
CA VAL A 21 -6.78 1.65 13.17
C VAL A 21 -7.69 0.56 13.73
N ASP A 22 -8.69 0.09 12.96
CA ASP A 22 -9.60 -0.97 13.40
C ASP A 22 -8.86 -2.27 13.81
N VAL A 23 -7.82 -2.68 13.08
CA VAL A 23 -7.06 -3.91 13.41
C VAL A 23 -6.03 -3.72 14.52
N LEU A 24 -5.67 -2.48 14.88
CA LEU A 24 -4.76 -2.17 15.97
C LEU A 24 -5.49 -2.00 17.31
N LEU A 25 -6.74 -1.52 17.27
CA LEU A 25 -7.54 -1.31 18.47
C LEU A 25 -7.78 -2.62 19.22
N GLY A 26 -7.69 -2.58 20.54
CA GLY A 26 -7.83 -3.72 21.43
C GLY A 26 -6.52 -4.36 21.86
N ASP A 27 -5.47 -4.28 21.01
CA ASP A 27 -4.14 -4.82 21.34
C ASP A 27 -3.09 -3.71 21.56
N PHE A 28 -3.33 -2.52 20.96
CA PHE A 28 -2.43 -1.37 21.05
C PHE A 28 -3.15 -0.13 21.57
N ASP A 29 -2.43 0.74 22.25
CA ASP A 29 -2.81 2.10 22.53
C ASP A 29 -2.54 2.94 21.28
N VAL A 30 -3.61 3.31 20.56
CA VAL A 30 -3.52 3.99 19.25
C VAL A 30 -3.71 5.47 19.42
N LEU A 31 -2.75 6.25 18.90
CA LEU A 31 -2.85 7.70 18.72
C LEU A 31 -2.91 8.02 17.22
N ILE A 32 -3.83 8.86 16.79
CA ILE A 32 -3.91 9.33 15.40
C ILE A 32 -3.39 10.75 15.30
N LEU A 33 -2.61 11.04 14.24
CA LEU A 33 -2.34 12.41 13.78
C LEU A 33 -2.86 12.53 12.35
N ASP A 34 -3.87 13.39 12.14
CA ASP A 34 -4.52 13.57 10.84
C ASP A 34 -5.10 14.98 10.72
N LEU A 35 -5.39 15.42 9.50
CA LEU A 35 -6.07 16.69 9.22
C LEU A 35 -7.56 16.65 9.59
N ALA A 36 -8.15 15.46 9.77
CA ALA A 36 -9.56 15.24 10.07
C ALA A 36 -9.74 14.24 11.20
N ALA A 37 -10.83 14.35 11.93
CA ALA A 37 -11.20 13.38 12.96
C ALA A 37 -11.52 12.02 12.33
N PRO A 38 -11.10 10.90 12.96
CA PRO A 38 -11.45 9.55 12.51
C PRO A 38 -12.92 9.23 12.82
N ARG A 39 -13.40 8.12 12.25
CA ARG A 39 -14.72 7.56 12.59
C ARG A 39 -14.70 6.79 13.91
N GLN A 40 -13.54 6.32 14.34
CA GLN A 40 -13.33 5.59 15.59
C GLN A 40 -13.22 6.56 16.78
N ASP A 41 -13.65 6.11 17.95
CA ASP A 41 -13.40 6.80 19.21
C ASP A 41 -12.00 6.45 19.71
N VAL A 42 -11.02 7.27 19.30
CA VAL A 42 -9.60 7.05 19.58
C VAL A 42 -8.90 8.39 19.77
N GLU A 43 -7.87 8.40 20.61
CA GLU A 43 -7.06 9.60 20.85
C GLU A 43 -6.55 10.18 19.52
N THR A 44 -6.82 11.45 19.25
CA THR A 44 -6.51 12.07 17.96
C THR A 44 -5.98 13.48 18.13
N ILE A 45 -4.86 13.73 17.46
CA ILE A 45 -4.29 15.06 17.28
C ILE A 45 -4.65 15.54 15.87
N ILE A 46 -5.37 16.66 15.79
CA ILE A 46 -5.72 17.26 14.50
C ILE A 46 -4.60 18.19 14.06
N GLY A 47 -3.92 17.82 12.96
CA GLY A 47 -2.83 18.61 12.43
C GLY A 47 -2.12 17.97 11.23
N SER A 48 -1.15 18.70 10.69
CA SER A 48 -0.40 18.33 9.48
C SER A 48 0.95 17.71 9.83
N VAL A 49 1.41 16.76 9.02
CA VAL A 49 2.80 16.26 9.04
C VAL A 49 3.83 17.30 8.59
N GLU A 50 3.40 18.52 8.31
CA GLU A 50 4.27 19.67 8.05
C GLU A 50 4.55 20.49 9.32
N ASP A 51 3.77 20.28 10.38
CA ASP A 51 3.95 20.95 11.68
C ASP A 51 4.92 20.13 12.55
N CYS A 52 6.20 20.52 12.52
CA CYS A 52 7.27 19.81 13.23
C CYS A 52 7.07 19.80 14.75
N ASP A 53 6.55 20.87 15.34
CA ASP A 53 6.35 20.95 16.79
C ASP A 53 5.22 20.00 17.21
N LEU A 54 4.13 19.99 16.47
CA LEU A 54 3.00 19.10 16.70
C LEU A 54 3.37 17.63 16.56
N ILE A 55 4.17 17.30 15.53
CA ILE A 55 4.64 15.92 15.31
C ILE A 55 5.53 15.50 16.49
N PHE A 56 6.42 16.37 16.94
CA PHE A 56 7.30 16.07 18.06
C PHE A 56 6.51 15.83 19.37
N GLU A 57 5.48 16.62 19.63
CA GLU A 57 4.56 16.39 20.75
C GLU A 57 3.82 15.06 20.62
N ALA A 58 3.36 14.70 19.41
CA ALA A 58 2.68 13.44 19.12
C ALA A 58 3.57 12.19 19.31
N MET A 59 4.91 12.34 19.33
CA MET A 59 5.85 11.22 19.53
C MET A 59 6.08 10.85 21.00
N CYS A 60 5.45 11.54 21.96
CA CYS A 60 5.63 11.25 23.37
C CYS A 60 5.15 9.81 23.70
N ASP A 61 6.03 9.04 24.30
CA ASP A 61 5.79 7.62 24.70
C ASP A 61 5.36 6.68 23.55
N VAL A 62 5.66 7.03 22.29
CA VAL A 62 5.35 6.20 21.11
C VAL A 62 6.43 5.14 20.93
N ASP A 63 6.02 3.87 20.87
CA ASP A 63 6.90 2.73 20.58
C ASP A 63 7.05 2.49 19.07
N ALA A 64 5.96 2.67 18.32
CA ALA A 64 5.94 2.44 16.87
C ALA A 64 5.14 3.53 16.14
N VAL A 65 5.54 3.80 14.89
CA VAL A 65 4.84 4.70 13.97
C VAL A 65 4.36 3.92 12.75
N VAL A 66 3.09 4.14 12.39
CA VAL A 66 2.54 3.76 11.07
C VAL A 66 2.30 5.05 10.29
N HIS A 67 3.15 5.30 9.29
CA HIS A 67 3.12 6.54 8.53
C HIS A 67 2.36 6.37 7.21
N LEU A 68 1.11 6.85 7.18
CA LEU A 68 0.21 6.81 6.02
C LEU A 68 -0.07 8.19 5.44
N ALA A 69 0.18 9.28 6.21
CA ALA A 69 -0.12 10.63 5.80
C ALA A 69 0.65 11.01 4.53
N ASN A 70 -0.09 11.17 3.44
CA ASN A 70 0.45 11.55 2.14
C ASN A 70 -0.65 12.02 1.18
N LEU A 71 -0.25 12.70 0.12
CA LEU A 71 -1.09 12.90 -1.06
C LEU A 71 -1.07 11.62 -1.89
N ASP A 72 -2.26 11.10 -2.23
CA ASP A 72 -2.44 9.91 -3.05
C ASP A 72 -2.30 10.23 -4.55
N ALA A 73 -1.96 9.22 -5.38
CA ALA A 73 -1.77 9.34 -6.83
C ALA A 73 -2.94 10.01 -7.57
N GLY A 74 -4.18 9.81 -7.09
CA GLY A 74 -5.39 10.38 -7.71
C GLY A 74 -5.67 11.84 -7.35
N VAL A 75 -4.88 12.47 -6.50
CA VAL A 75 -5.09 13.85 -6.06
C VAL A 75 -4.60 14.83 -7.14
N ARG A 76 -5.46 15.79 -7.52
CA ARG A 76 -5.13 16.82 -8.52
C ARG A 76 -4.58 18.07 -7.84
N VAL A 77 -3.26 18.10 -7.70
CA VAL A 77 -2.50 19.24 -7.18
C VAL A 77 -1.26 19.47 -8.06
N PRO A 78 -0.61 20.64 -7.98
CA PRO A 78 0.71 20.83 -8.62
C PRO A 78 1.70 19.78 -8.14
N GLU A 79 2.57 19.29 -9.03
CA GLU A 79 3.48 18.18 -8.73
C GLU A 79 4.41 18.44 -7.54
N HIS A 80 4.84 19.68 -7.33
CA HIS A 80 5.69 20.03 -6.19
C HIS A 80 5.04 19.77 -4.82
N GLU A 81 3.70 19.73 -4.75
CA GLU A 81 2.98 19.39 -3.52
C GLU A 81 3.26 17.96 -3.07
N PHE A 82 3.43 17.02 -4.02
CA PHE A 82 3.84 15.66 -3.67
C PHE A 82 5.23 15.63 -3.01
N ILE A 83 6.14 16.47 -3.49
CA ILE A 83 7.47 16.55 -2.88
C ILE A 83 7.38 17.24 -1.51
N ARG A 84 6.64 18.34 -1.42
CA ARG A 84 6.47 19.08 -0.16
C ARG A 84 5.85 18.21 0.95
N ILE A 85 4.74 17.55 0.65
CA ILE A 85 3.97 16.79 1.65
C ILE A 85 4.52 15.37 1.81
N ASN A 86 4.66 14.61 0.72
CA ASN A 86 5.03 13.20 0.84
C ASN A 86 6.51 13.00 1.22
N VAL A 87 7.41 13.86 0.72
CA VAL A 87 8.84 13.77 1.06
C VAL A 87 9.15 14.59 2.30
N GLY A 88 8.76 15.87 2.32
CA GLY A 88 9.01 16.77 3.45
C GLY A 88 8.28 16.31 4.72
N GLY A 89 6.99 15.95 4.61
CA GLY A 89 6.23 15.41 5.74
C GLY A 89 6.80 14.10 6.27
N THR A 90 7.20 13.17 5.38
CA THR A 90 7.87 11.92 5.80
C THR A 90 9.20 12.20 6.51
N TRP A 91 9.99 13.18 6.03
CA TRP A 91 11.21 13.59 6.73
C TRP A 91 10.92 14.07 8.14
N ASN A 92 9.92 14.95 8.33
CA ASN A 92 9.56 15.48 9.63
C ASN A 92 9.15 14.37 10.61
N VAL A 93 8.35 13.40 10.15
CA VAL A 93 7.90 12.28 10.99
C VAL A 93 9.07 11.34 11.33
N LEU A 94 9.97 11.05 10.38
CA LEU A 94 11.19 10.25 10.63
C LEU A 94 12.14 10.94 11.62
N ASP A 95 12.38 12.25 11.47
CA ASP A 95 13.24 13.02 12.38
C ASP A 95 12.68 13.06 13.80
N ALA A 96 11.37 13.28 13.95
CA ALA A 96 10.73 13.25 15.25
C ALA A 96 10.76 11.84 15.89
N ALA A 97 10.52 10.79 15.10
CA ALA A 97 10.59 9.40 15.56
C ALA A 97 12.00 9.02 16.04
N GLU A 98 13.04 9.42 15.29
CA GLU A 98 14.44 9.23 15.68
C GLU A 98 14.74 9.93 17.01
N ARG A 99 14.39 11.20 17.14
CA ARG A 99 14.65 11.99 18.37
C ARG A 99 13.89 11.48 19.58
N ALA A 100 12.68 10.96 19.39
CA ALA A 100 11.87 10.35 20.45
C ALA A 100 12.35 8.93 20.83
N GLY A 101 13.24 8.33 20.03
CA GLY A 101 13.74 6.97 20.27
C GLY A 101 12.72 5.88 19.91
N VAL A 102 11.82 6.14 18.98
CA VAL A 102 10.87 5.17 18.42
C VAL A 102 11.63 3.94 17.92
N LYS A 103 11.11 2.76 18.20
CA LYS A 103 11.77 1.49 17.85
C LYS A 103 11.39 0.97 16.49
N ARG A 104 10.13 1.13 16.10
CA ARG A 104 9.57 0.61 14.85
C ARG A 104 8.92 1.72 14.02
N PHE A 105 9.23 1.77 12.73
CA PHE A 105 8.61 2.68 11.77
C PHE A 105 8.10 1.89 10.57
N VAL A 106 6.79 1.91 10.34
CA VAL A 106 6.15 1.27 9.19
C VAL A 106 5.70 2.35 8.21
N TYR A 107 6.31 2.37 7.04
CA TYR A 107 6.03 3.35 5.99
C TYR A 107 5.11 2.79 4.92
N ALA A 108 4.02 3.51 4.61
CA ALA A 108 3.18 3.22 3.46
C ALA A 108 3.82 3.74 2.17
N SER A 109 4.65 2.92 1.55
CA SER A 109 5.14 3.15 0.19
C SER A 109 4.05 2.81 -0.84
N SER A 110 4.44 2.47 -2.04
CA SER A 110 3.53 2.07 -3.13
C SER A 110 4.28 1.28 -4.19
N TYR A 111 3.60 0.39 -4.90
CA TYR A 111 4.11 -0.21 -6.13
C TYR A 111 4.47 0.85 -7.19
N ASN A 112 3.88 2.04 -7.14
CA ASN A 112 4.21 3.15 -8.04
C ASN A 112 5.69 3.61 -7.95
N ALA A 113 6.40 3.24 -6.88
CA ALA A 113 7.84 3.43 -6.78
C ALA A 113 8.62 2.67 -7.87
N THR A 114 8.04 1.60 -8.47
CA THR A 114 8.65 0.87 -9.59
C THR A 114 8.72 1.69 -10.87
N GLY A 115 7.69 2.51 -11.12
CA GLY A 115 7.62 3.37 -12.31
C GLY A 115 7.37 2.62 -13.61
N PHE A 116 6.74 1.46 -13.57
CA PHE A 116 6.42 0.70 -14.78
C PHE A 116 5.56 1.50 -15.75
N SER A 117 5.87 1.37 -17.03
CA SER A 117 5.19 2.02 -18.13
C SER A 117 5.51 1.32 -19.45
N LYS A 118 4.89 1.70 -20.56
CA LYS A 118 5.25 1.15 -21.88
C LYS A 118 6.71 1.36 -22.27
N SER A 119 7.33 2.43 -21.81
CA SER A 119 8.75 2.73 -22.04
C SER A 119 9.68 2.09 -21.01
N PHE A 120 9.14 1.62 -19.91
CA PHE A 120 9.87 0.94 -18.84
C PHE A 120 9.03 -0.22 -18.30
N PRO A 121 8.85 -1.30 -19.08
CA PRO A 121 8.10 -2.47 -18.64
C PRO A 121 8.87 -3.25 -17.57
N PRO A 122 8.20 -4.17 -16.84
CA PRO A 122 8.90 -5.14 -16.00
C PRO A 122 9.96 -5.89 -16.81
N GLN A 123 11.19 -5.95 -16.29
CA GLN A 123 12.31 -6.62 -16.97
C GLN A 123 12.27 -8.14 -16.76
N TYR A 124 11.79 -8.56 -15.59
CA TYR A 124 11.65 -9.97 -15.23
C TYR A 124 10.48 -10.23 -14.29
N LEU A 125 10.04 -11.47 -14.21
CA LEU A 125 8.99 -11.96 -13.32
C LEU A 125 9.46 -13.15 -12.48
N PRO A 126 9.07 -13.22 -11.19
CA PRO A 126 8.30 -12.21 -10.47
C PRO A 126 9.12 -10.94 -10.18
N VAL A 127 8.44 -9.80 -10.07
CA VAL A 127 9.02 -8.51 -9.71
C VAL A 127 9.33 -8.51 -8.21
N ASP A 128 10.58 -8.61 -7.85
CA ASP A 128 11.03 -8.49 -6.46
C ASP A 128 11.34 -7.03 -6.07
N VAL A 129 11.73 -6.82 -4.81
CA VAL A 129 12.04 -5.48 -4.30
C VAL A 129 13.34 -4.88 -4.86
N HIS A 130 14.19 -5.71 -5.49
CA HIS A 130 15.46 -5.31 -6.12
C HIS A 130 15.29 -5.00 -7.61
N HIS A 131 14.07 -5.16 -8.15
CA HIS A 131 13.80 -4.80 -9.54
C HIS A 131 14.17 -3.33 -9.78
N PRO A 132 14.82 -2.98 -10.93
CA PRO A 132 15.12 -1.59 -11.28
C PRO A 132 13.90 -0.68 -11.18
N LEU A 133 14.06 0.51 -10.61
CA LEU A 133 13.01 1.47 -10.37
C LEU A 133 13.20 2.68 -11.29
N ASN A 134 12.12 3.15 -11.92
CA ASN A 134 12.16 4.30 -12.82
C ASN A 134 10.87 5.14 -12.78
N PRO A 135 10.42 5.61 -11.61
CA PRO A 135 9.22 6.43 -11.53
C PRO A 135 9.45 7.78 -12.22
N VAL A 136 8.48 8.18 -13.04
CA VAL A 136 8.51 9.47 -13.77
C VAL A 136 7.42 10.45 -13.29
N HIS A 137 6.41 9.96 -12.54
CA HIS A 137 5.36 10.78 -11.96
C HIS A 137 5.71 11.20 -10.53
N ALA A 138 5.37 12.43 -10.17
CA ALA A 138 5.72 13.02 -8.87
C ALA A 138 5.33 12.14 -7.66
N TYR A 139 4.18 11.46 -7.71
CA TYR A 139 3.79 10.51 -6.66
C TYR A 139 4.76 9.32 -6.54
N GLY A 140 5.06 8.63 -7.63
CA GLY A 140 6.00 7.51 -7.62
C GLY A 140 7.42 7.94 -7.20
N ILE A 141 7.87 9.09 -7.71
CA ILE A 141 9.14 9.72 -7.30
C ILE A 141 9.15 9.99 -5.80
N SER A 142 8.06 10.57 -5.25
CA SER A 142 7.96 10.86 -3.82
C SER A 142 8.04 9.59 -2.95
N LYS A 143 7.45 8.48 -3.41
CA LYS A 143 7.51 7.19 -2.70
C LYS A 143 8.93 6.62 -2.71
N LEU A 144 9.61 6.63 -3.85
CA LEU A 144 11.00 6.18 -3.96
C LEU A 144 11.95 7.02 -3.09
N LEU A 145 11.81 8.35 -3.10
CA LEU A 145 12.61 9.23 -2.25
C LEU A 145 12.38 8.95 -0.75
N ALA A 146 11.13 8.71 -0.37
CA ALA A 146 10.80 8.37 1.01
C ALA A 146 11.35 6.99 1.44
N GLU A 147 11.35 5.98 0.58
CA GLU A 147 12.02 4.70 0.87
C GLU A 147 13.53 4.89 1.13
N ASN A 148 14.21 5.69 0.31
CA ASN A 148 15.62 6.00 0.51
C ASN A 148 15.87 6.75 1.84
N MET A 149 14.98 7.65 2.23
CA MET A 149 15.05 8.31 3.55
C MET A 149 14.84 7.29 4.68
N CYS A 150 13.84 6.43 4.59
CA CYS A 150 13.57 5.36 5.54
C CYS A 150 14.82 4.49 5.77
N GLU A 151 15.48 4.05 4.71
CA GLU A 151 16.71 3.28 4.80
C GLU A 151 17.85 4.07 5.47
N ALA A 152 18.02 5.35 5.10
CA ALA A 152 19.04 6.20 5.71
C ALA A 152 18.82 6.41 7.20
N PHE A 153 17.56 6.66 7.62
CA PHE A 153 17.20 6.81 9.03
C PHE A 153 17.40 5.51 9.82
N SER A 154 17.01 4.35 9.27
CA SER A 154 17.28 3.06 9.89
C SER A 154 18.76 2.84 10.14
N ARG A 155 19.61 3.12 9.15
CA ARG A 155 21.08 2.98 9.29
C ARG A 155 21.68 3.88 10.36
N ARG A 156 21.22 5.14 10.47
CA ARG A 156 21.82 6.11 11.38
C ARG A 156 21.30 6.05 12.81
N SER A 157 20.02 5.70 13.01
CA SER A 157 19.37 5.71 14.32
C SER A 157 19.28 4.33 14.98
N GLY A 158 19.39 3.27 14.18
CA GLY A 158 19.12 1.90 14.63
C GLY A 158 17.63 1.59 14.79
N MET A 159 16.74 2.49 14.39
CA MET A 159 15.30 2.27 14.29
C MET A 159 15.01 1.17 13.26
N GLU A 160 14.15 0.24 13.59
CA GLU A 160 13.68 -0.79 12.65
C GLU A 160 12.64 -0.19 11.72
N VAL A 161 12.87 -0.25 10.42
CA VAL A 161 12.00 0.40 9.42
C VAL A 161 11.51 -0.60 8.40
N VAL A 162 10.19 -0.67 8.22
CA VAL A 162 9.50 -1.49 7.23
C VAL A 162 8.82 -0.58 6.20
N CYS A 163 9.18 -0.71 4.93
CA CYS A 163 8.49 -0.06 3.83
C CYS A 163 7.56 -1.06 3.14
N LEU A 164 6.28 -0.78 3.12
CA LEU A 164 5.26 -1.61 2.48
C LEU A 164 4.86 -1.00 1.14
N ARG A 165 4.92 -1.79 0.06
CA ARG A 165 4.52 -1.40 -1.29
C ARG A 165 3.16 -2.02 -1.66
N PRO A 166 2.03 -1.48 -1.19
CA PRO A 166 0.73 -1.92 -1.68
C PRO A 166 0.50 -1.47 -3.13
N PRO A 167 -0.29 -2.24 -3.89
CA PRO A 167 -0.80 -1.86 -5.20
C PRO A 167 -2.09 -1.06 -5.05
N LEU A 168 -3.02 -1.23 -5.97
CA LEU A 168 -4.38 -0.75 -5.82
C LEU A 168 -5.05 -1.41 -4.61
N ILE A 169 -5.53 -0.61 -3.67
CA ILE A 169 -6.24 -1.10 -2.49
C ILE A 169 -7.72 -1.20 -2.82
N LEU A 170 -8.23 -2.43 -2.90
CA LEU A 170 -9.65 -2.69 -3.14
C LEU A 170 -10.45 -2.49 -1.85
N ARG A 171 -11.56 -1.76 -1.98
CA ARG A 171 -12.56 -1.54 -0.95
C ARG A 171 -13.90 -2.10 -1.44
N ASP A 172 -14.70 -2.64 -0.52
CA ASP A 172 -15.99 -3.24 -0.84
C ASP A 172 -16.89 -2.30 -1.68
N GLU A 173 -16.82 -0.98 -1.42
CA GLU A 173 -17.63 0.02 -2.13
C GLU A 173 -17.21 0.27 -3.59
N THR A 174 -15.97 -0.10 -3.96
CA THR A 174 -15.41 0.23 -5.27
C THR A 174 -15.07 -0.99 -6.12
N VAL A 175 -14.90 -2.16 -5.52
CA VAL A 175 -14.41 -3.37 -6.19
C VAL A 175 -15.27 -3.79 -7.38
N TYR A 176 -16.59 -3.79 -7.22
CA TYR A 176 -17.47 -4.21 -8.31
C TYR A 176 -17.34 -3.33 -9.56
N ASN A 177 -17.32 -2.01 -9.37
CA ASN A 177 -17.19 -1.08 -10.47
C ASN A 177 -15.83 -1.20 -11.17
N LEU A 178 -14.76 -1.42 -10.40
CA LEU A 178 -13.43 -1.63 -10.96
C LEU A 178 -13.39 -2.89 -11.84
N ILE A 179 -13.83 -4.03 -11.29
CA ILE A 179 -13.80 -5.30 -12.01
C ILE A 179 -14.71 -5.23 -13.24
N LYS A 180 -15.88 -4.57 -13.14
CA LYS A 180 -16.77 -4.35 -14.28
C LYS A 180 -16.11 -3.59 -15.42
N VAL A 181 -15.49 -2.44 -15.12
CA VAL A 181 -14.79 -1.64 -16.13
C VAL A 181 -13.60 -2.39 -16.72
N THR A 182 -12.89 -3.16 -15.91
CA THR A 182 -11.78 -4.00 -16.38
C THR A 182 -12.29 -5.07 -17.33
N ALA A 183 -13.34 -5.81 -16.97
CA ALA A 183 -13.95 -6.84 -17.80
C ALA A 183 -14.46 -6.28 -19.13
N GLU A 184 -15.15 -5.13 -19.10
CA GLU A 184 -15.61 -4.43 -20.32
C GLU A 184 -14.42 -4.05 -21.22
N ALA A 185 -13.33 -3.51 -20.64
CA ALA A 185 -12.11 -3.17 -21.38
C ALA A 185 -11.39 -4.40 -21.96
N GLU A 186 -11.53 -5.55 -21.33
CA GLU A 186 -10.95 -6.84 -21.72
C GLU A 186 -11.87 -7.66 -22.64
N GLY A 187 -13.09 -7.16 -22.91
CA GLY A 187 -14.07 -7.84 -23.79
C GLY A 187 -14.84 -8.95 -23.09
N THR A 188 -14.90 -8.95 -21.76
CA THR A 188 -15.65 -9.88 -20.92
C THR A 188 -16.81 -9.16 -20.22
N THR A 189 -17.71 -9.91 -19.57
CA THR A 189 -18.88 -9.34 -18.89
C THR A 189 -19.01 -9.93 -17.49
N LEU A 190 -19.50 -9.11 -16.54
CA LEU A 190 -19.84 -9.55 -15.20
C LEU A 190 -21.36 -9.65 -15.01
N PRO A 191 -21.84 -10.48 -14.05
CA PRO A 191 -23.22 -10.47 -13.62
C PRO A 191 -23.63 -9.05 -13.15
N PRO A 192 -24.87 -8.60 -13.39
CA PRO A 192 -25.34 -7.31 -12.88
C PRO A 192 -25.34 -7.30 -11.34
N ALA A 193 -24.75 -6.29 -10.74
CA ALA A 193 -24.82 -5.99 -9.32
C ALA A 193 -24.99 -4.48 -9.12
N VAL A 194 -25.24 -4.05 -7.90
CA VAL A 194 -25.44 -2.63 -7.59
C VAL A 194 -24.14 -1.86 -7.80
N SER A 195 -24.11 -0.95 -8.77
CA SER A 195 -22.98 -0.06 -9.00
C SER A 195 -23.04 1.16 -8.06
N ASN A 196 -21.91 1.60 -7.53
CA ASN A 196 -21.83 2.90 -6.87
C ASN A 196 -21.84 4.01 -7.94
N PRO A 197 -22.89 4.87 -8.03
CA PRO A 197 -22.99 5.89 -9.05
C PRO A 197 -21.96 7.02 -8.92
N ASP A 198 -21.39 7.20 -7.73
CA ASP A 198 -20.39 8.24 -7.45
C ASP A 198 -18.96 7.83 -7.85
N TRP A 199 -18.77 6.56 -8.25
CA TRP A 199 -17.46 6.06 -8.64
C TRP A 199 -17.11 6.50 -10.08
N GLN A 200 -15.98 7.20 -10.21
CA GLN A 200 -15.47 7.62 -11.52
C GLN A 200 -14.29 6.74 -11.92
N ALA A 201 -14.45 6.04 -13.04
CA ALA A 201 -13.48 5.08 -13.60
C ALA A 201 -12.13 5.67 -14.03
N ARG A 202 -11.87 6.94 -13.75
CA ARG A 202 -10.88 7.73 -14.50
C ARG A 202 -9.42 7.30 -14.39
N GLU A 203 -9.01 6.47 -13.40
CA GLU A 203 -7.58 6.33 -13.10
C GLU A 203 -7.16 5.00 -12.46
N VAL A 204 -7.93 3.91 -12.62
CA VAL A 204 -7.75 2.78 -11.69
C VAL A 204 -7.26 1.48 -12.34
N LEU A 205 -7.02 1.49 -13.64
CA LEU A 205 -6.41 0.31 -14.25
C LEU A 205 -4.91 0.33 -13.98
N SER A 206 -4.49 -0.35 -12.92
CA SER A 206 -3.09 -0.70 -12.74
C SER A 206 -2.64 -1.55 -13.92
N ASP A 207 -1.52 -1.20 -14.53
CA ASP A 207 -0.99 -1.89 -15.70
C ASP A 207 -0.79 -3.40 -15.46
N SER A 208 -0.52 -3.78 -14.21
CA SER A 208 -0.33 -5.18 -13.81
C SER A 208 -1.59 -5.86 -13.28
N ARG A 209 -2.69 -5.12 -13.10
CA ARG A 209 -3.92 -5.61 -12.45
C ARG A 209 -3.71 -6.15 -11.03
N ALA A 210 -2.59 -5.80 -10.41
CA ALA A 210 -2.31 -6.18 -9.02
C ALA A 210 -3.19 -5.39 -8.05
N TYR A 211 -3.58 -6.03 -6.95
CA TYR A 211 -4.40 -5.44 -5.90
C TYR A 211 -4.08 -6.05 -4.53
N VAL A 212 -4.62 -5.44 -3.50
CA VAL A 212 -4.79 -6.00 -2.16
C VAL A 212 -6.10 -5.47 -1.58
N THR A 213 -6.81 -6.24 -0.76
CA THR A 213 -8.00 -5.71 -0.07
C THR A 213 -7.60 -4.77 1.06
N SER A 214 -8.49 -3.83 1.44
CA SER A 214 -8.22 -2.94 2.57
C SER A 214 -8.00 -3.71 3.88
N ARG A 215 -8.69 -4.84 4.05
CA ARG A 215 -8.58 -5.71 5.23
C ARG A 215 -7.23 -6.42 5.25
N ASP A 216 -6.84 -7.01 4.14
CA ASP A 216 -5.55 -7.67 4.00
C ASP A 216 -4.39 -6.69 4.14
N ALA A 217 -4.48 -5.52 3.51
CA ALA A 217 -3.49 -4.48 3.68
C ALA A 217 -3.35 -4.08 5.16
N ALA A 218 -4.46 -3.82 5.85
CA ALA A 218 -4.43 -3.45 7.26
C ALA A 218 -3.76 -4.52 8.13
N ARG A 219 -4.04 -5.81 7.90
CA ARG A 219 -3.37 -6.93 8.58
C ARG A 219 -1.87 -6.96 8.30
N CYS A 220 -1.44 -6.61 7.07
CA CYS A 220 -0.02 -6.51 6.75
C CYS A 220 0.68 -5.39 7.52
N PHE A 221 0.04 -4.22 7.66
CA PHE A 221 0.58 -3.13 8.47
C PHE A 221 0.73 -3.53 9.94
N ARG A 222 -0.25 -4.25 10.50
CA ARG A 222 -0.13 -4.81 11.85
C ARG A 222 1.02 -5.82 11.94
N ALA A 223 1.09 -6.77 11.01
CA ALA A 223 2.19 -7.75 10.97
C ALA A 223 3.56 -7.07 10.90
N ALA A 224 3.69 -5.97 10.16
CA ALA A 224 4.92 -5.19 10.06
C ALA A 224 5.31 -4.48 11.39
N ILE A 225 4.36 -4.20 12.28
CA ILE A 225 4.66 -3.71 13.64
C ILE A 225 5.23 -4.84 14.50
N GLU A 226 4.69 -6.05 14.36
CA GLU A 226 4.95 -7.19 15.24
C GLU A 226 6.14 -8.08 14.79
N ALA A 227 6.48 -8.05 13.48
CA ALA A 227 7.50 -8.90 12.89
C ALA A 227 8.90 -8.65 13.47
N ASP A 228 9.70 -9.71 13.54
CA ASP A 228 11.14 -9.61 13.83
C ASP A 228 11.90 -9.39 12.51
N ILE A 229 12.47 -8.21 12.34
CA ILE A 229 13.18 -7.83 11.11
C ILE A 229 14.60 -7.36 11.42
N ASP A 230 15.50 -7.58 10.46
CA ASP A 230 16.86 -7.02 10.54
C ASP A 230 16.85 -5.57 10.03
N ARG A 231 16.60 -4.63 10.94
CA ARG A 231 16.68 -3.16 10.77
C ARG A 231 15.85 -2.55 9.67
N PHE A 232 16.03 -2.95 8.41
CA PHE A 232 15.35 -2.35 7.25
C PHE A 232 14.86 -3.41 6.29
N GLY A 233 13.61 -3.28 5.83
CA GLY A 233 13.03 -4.14 4.80
C GLY A 233 12.00 -3.42 3.95
N ILE A 234 11.95 -3.78 2.66
CA ILE A 234 10.90 -3.38 1.72
C ILE A 234 10.13 -4.63 1.35
N PHE A 235 8.79 -4.55 1.32
CA PHE A 235 7.93 -5.71 1.07
C PHE A 235 6.79 -5.37 0.13
N ASN A 236 6.52 -6.25 -0.84
CA ASN A 236 5.36 -6.16 -1.72
C ASN A 236 4.12 -6.68 -0.99
N VAL A 237 3.05 -5.87 -0.94
CA VAL A 237 1.81 -6.20 -0.23
C VAL A 237 0.71 -6.46 -1.25
N MET A 238 0.69 -7.66 -1.83
CA MET A 238 -0.16 -8.01 -2.95
C MET A 238 -1.04 -9.22 -2.63
N ALA A 239 -2.23 -9.27 -3.23
CA ALA A 239 -2.99 -10.52 -3.36
C ALA A 239 -2.24 -11.49 -4.30
N PRO A 240 -2.46 -12.81 -4.18
CA PRO A 240 -1.77 -13.81 -4.99
C PRO A 240 -2.18 -13.79 -6.47
N ASP A 241 -3.34 -13.22 -6.77
CA ASP A 241 -3.94 -13.15 -8.10
C ASP A 241 -4.08 -11.70 -8.61
N THR A 242 -4.74 -11.51 -9.75
CA THR A 242 -5.06 -10.23 -10.35
C THR A 242 -6.57 -10.02 -10.43
N TYR A 243 -7.03 -8.77 -10.50
CA TYR A 243 -8.45 -8.47 -10.73
C TYR A 243 -8.85 -8.52 -12.23
N SER A 244 -7.99 -9.02 -13.11
CA SER A 244 -8.28 -9.27 -14.53
C SER A 244 -8.94 -10.63 -14.74
N ALA A 245 -9.83 -10.71 -15.74
CA ALA A 245 -10.34 -11.97 -16.24
C ALA A 245 -9.34 -12.69 -17.18
N LEU A 246 -8.37 -11.94 -17.72
CA LEU A 246 -7.34 -12.46 -18.61
C LEU A 246 -6.16 -13.05 -17.86
N PRO A 247 -5.45 -14.02 -18.46
CA PRO A 247 -4.16 -14.48 -17.95
C PRO A 247 -3.15 -13.33 -17.79
N THR A 248 -2.31 -13.42 -16.78
CA THR A 248 -1.34 -12.36 -16.46
C THR A 248 -0.42 -12.01 -17.63
N LEU A 249 0.08 -13.00 -18.36
CA LEU A 249 0.98 -12.75 -19.49
C LEU A 249 0.28 -12.04 -20.64
N ASP A 250 -1.01 -12.31 -20.87
CA ASP A 250 -1.81 -11.62 -21.88
C ASP A 250 -2.04 -10.16 -21.50
N VAL A 251 -2.29 -9.89 -20.21
CA VAL A 251 -2.39 -8.51 -19.69
C VAL A 251 -1.08 -7.77 -19.93
N LEU A 252 0.06 -8.34 -19.57
CA LEU A 252 1.36 -7.70 -19.74
C LEU A 252 1.69 -7.42 -21.20
N LYS A 253 1.42 -8.38 -22.09
CA LYS A 253 1.61 -8.19 -23.53
C LYS A 253 0.75 -7.06 -24.09
N ARG A 254 -0.49 -6.96 -23.60
CA ARG A 254 -1.42 -5.89 -24.01
C ARG A 254 -0.97 -4.52 -23.50
N GLU A 255 -0.57 -4.42 -22.23
CA GLU A 255 -0.23 -3.15 -21.60
C GLU A 255 1.17 -2.65 -22.00
N TYR A 256 2.14 -3.54 -22.06
CA TYR A 256 3.54 -3.17 -22.30
C TYR A 256 4.04 -3.49 -23.71
N GLY A 257 3.36 -4.37 -24.45
CA GLY A 257 3.77 -4.78 -25.80
C GLY A 257 5.00 -5.69 -25.82
N ALA A 258 5.47 -6.18 -24.68
CA ALA A 258 6.62 -7.04 -24.52
C ALA A 258 6.35 -8.10 -23.46
N GLU A 259 7.01 -9.25 -23.60
CA GLU A 259 7.05 -10.27 -22.56
C GLU A 259 8.34 -10.10 -21.76
N PRO A 260 8.28 -9.97 -20.42
CA PRO A 260 9.46 -9.90 -19.56
C PRO A 260 10.17 -11.26 -19.49
N ASP A 261 11.41 -11.27 -18.98
CA ASP A 261 12.12 -12.52 -18.65
C ASP A 261 11.36 -13.26 -17.52
N ILE A 262 10.87 -14.46 -17.81
CA ILE A 262 10.09 -15.27 -16.85
C ILE A 262 11.05 -16.18 -16.10
N ARG A 263 11.34 -15.84 -14.84
CA ARG A 263 12.25 -16.60 -13.96
C ARG A 263 11.56 -17.70 -13.19
N ASP A 264 10.22 -17.67 -13.11
CA ASP A 264 9.40 -18.71 -12.48
C ASP A 264 8.29 -19.19 -13.42
N ASN A 265 8.62 -20.20 -14.23
CA ASN A 265 7.68 -20.80 -15.18
C ASN A 265 6.57 -21.62 -14.51
N THR A 266 6.69 -21.95 -13.23
CA THR A 266 5.63 -22.69 -12.52
C THR A 266 4.50 -21.77 -12.09
N ARG A 267 4.83 -20.52 -11.78
CA ARG A 267 3.88 -19.48 -11.38
C ARG A 267 3.18 -18.83 -12.57
N PHE A 268 3.91 -18.61 -13.66
CA PHE A 268 3.40 -17.92 -14.86
C PHE A 268 3.10 -18.92 -16.00
N THR A 269 2.16 -19.84 -15.75
CA THR A 269 1.60 -20.69 -16.80
C THR A 269 0.68 -19.90 -17.73
N PRO A 270 0.37 -20.39 -18.96
CA PRO A 270 -0.46 -19.66 -19.94
C PRO A 270 -1.80 -19.17 -19.38
N ASP A 271 -2.46 -19.95 -18.51
CA ASP A 271 -3.77 -19.63 -17.95
C ASP A 271 -3.69 -18.96 -16.55
N SER A 272 -2.47 -18.68 -16.08
CA SER A 272 -2.26 -18.13 -14.73
C SER A 272 -2.72 -16.68 -14.62
N ARG A 273 -3.49 -16.37 -13.58
CA ARG A 273 -3.81 -15.00 -13.15
C ARG A 273 -2.97 -14.57 -11.94
N SER A 274 -1.82 -15.16 -11.72
CA SER A 274 -0.93 -14.82 -10.62
C SER A 274 -0.47 -13.36 -10.70
N THR A 275 -0.35 -12.70 -9.53
CA THR A 275 0.27 -11.37 -9.46
C THR A 275 1.70 -11.43 -10.01
N ILE A 276 2.14 -10.36 -10.69
CA ILE A 276 3.51 -10.28 -11.22
C ILE A 276 4.56 -10.05 -10.13
N TYR A 277 4.14 -9.68 -8.93
CA TYR A 277 5.05 -9.31 -7.85
C TYR A 277 5.46 -10.53 -7.03
N GLU A 278 6.71 -10.53 -6.58
CA GLU A 278 7.21 -11.44 -5.57
C GLU A 278 6.55 -11.10 -4.22
N ILE A 279 5.93 -12.10 -3.57
CA ILE A 279 5.19 -11.96 -2.30
C ILE A 279 5.65 -12.95 -1.22
N ASP A 280 6.56 -13.85 -1.57
CA ASP A 280 7.04 -14.88 -0.64
C ASP A 280 7.88 -14.26 0.48
N SER A 281 8.70 -13.25 0.17
CA SER A 281 9.48 -12.49 1.17
C SER A 281 8.59 -11.86 2.23
N THR A 282 7.42 -11.32 1.83
CA THR A 282 6.45 -10.73 2.76
C THR A 282 5.87 -11.80 3.69
N ARG A 283 5.54 -12.97 3.15
CA ARG A 283 5.05 -14.10 3.94
C ARG A 283 6.13 -14.60 4.92
N ASP A 284 7.34 -14.81 4.43
CA ASP A 284 8.40 -15.48 5.18
C ASP A 284 8.98 -14.59 6.28
N VAL A 285 9.03 -13.27 6.08
CA VAL A 285 9.58 -12.31 7.05
C VAL A 285 8.50 -11.71 7.93
N LEU A 286 7.38 -11.26 7.37
CA LEU A 286 6.32 -10.62 8.16
C LEU A 286 5.27 -11.61 8.68
N GLY A 287 5.31 -12.88 8.25
CA GLY A 287 4.29 -13.87 8.62
C GLY A 287 2.91 -13.56 8.03
N TRP A 288 2.85 -12.78 6.95
CA TRP A 288 1.61 -12.30 6.35
C TRP A 288 1.42 -12.81 4.92
N SER A 289 0.19 -13.15 4.62
CA SER A 289 -0.30 -13.35 3.25
C SER A 289 -1.72 -12.81 3.11
N ALA A 290 -2.11 -12.44 1.89
CA ALA A 290 -3.49 -12.08 1.62
C ALA A 290 -4.39 -13.31 1.77
N GLU A 291 -5.56 -13.12 2.39
CA GLU A 291 -6.55 -14.19 2.63
C GLU A 291 -7.63 -14.21 1.57
N GLU A 292 -7.89 -13.06 0.91
CA GLU A 292 -8.97 -12.90 -0.04
C GLU A 292 -8.45 -12.85 -1.48
N THR A 293 -8.99 -13.72 -2.34
CA THR A 293 -8.84 -13.60 -3.80
C THR A 293 -9.84 -12.59 -4.37
N CYS A 294 -9.60 -12.16 -5.63
CA CYS A 294 -10.53 -11.26 -6.32
C CYS A 294 -11.92 -11.88 -6.43
N ASP A 295 -12.00 -13.18 -6.68
CA ASP A 295 -13.28 -13.90 -6.82
C ASP A 295 -14.02 -13.96 -5.47
N ASP A 296 -13.32 -14.11 -4.34
CA ASP A 296 -13.93 -14.07 -2.99
C ASP A 296 -14.53 -12.70 -2.69
N VAL A 297 -13.79 -11.63 -2.97
CA VAL A 297 -14.28 -10.26 -2.75
C VAL A 297 -15.48 -9.97 -3.62
N LEU A 298 -15.43 -10.34 -4.89
CA LEU A 298 -16.53 -10.14 -5.84
C LEU A 298 -17.79 -10.91 -5.39
N ALA A 299 -17.64 -12.18 -5.02
CA ALA A 299 -18.75 -13.02 -4.52
C ALA A 299 -19.42 -12.38 -3.29
N ARG A 300 -18.62 -11.90 -2.33
CA ARG A 300 -19.12 -11.23 -1.13
C ARG A 300 -19.91 -9.96 -1.46
N VAL A 301 -19.40 -9.11 -2.36
CA VAL A 301 -20.05 -7.84 -2.74
C VAL A 301 -21.36 -8.10 -3.48
N ILE A 302 -21.40 -9.08 -4.39
CA ILE A 302 -22.63 -9.48 -5.09
C ILE A 302 -23.68 -10.02 -4.10
N ALA A 303 -23.29 -10.89 -3.18
CA ALA A 303 -24.21 -11.44 -2.17
C ALA A 303 -24.77 -10.36 -1.24
N SER A 304 -23.98 -9.34 -0.91
CA SER A 304 -24.42 -8.19 -0.08
C SER A 304 -25.40 -7.28 -0.81
N ALA A 305 -25.28 -7.15 -2.13
CA ALA A 305 -26.15 -6.32 -2.96
C ALA A 305 -27.53 -6.96 -3.24
N GLN A 306 -27.70 -8.26 -2.97
CA GLN A 306 -28.95 -9.00 -3.15
C GLN A 306 -29.83 -9.05 -1.88
N LYS A 307 -29.33 -8.54 -0.77
CA LYS A 307 -30.04 -8.42 0.52
C LYS A 307 -30.65 -7.04 0.70
#